data_29aa306d63707eb4eec8ca20f892e5e7
#
_entry.id   29aa306d63707eb4eec8ca20f892e5e7
#
_cell.length_a   1.000
_cell.length_b   1.000
_cell.length_c   1.000
_cell.angle_alpha   90.00
_cell.angle_beta   90.00
_cell.angle_gamma   90.00
#
_symmetry.space_group_name_H-M   'P 1'
#
loop_
_entity.id
_entity.type
_entity.pdbx_description
1 polymer ?
#
loop_
_entity_poly.entity_id
_entity_poly.type
_entity_poly.pdbx_seq_one_letter_code
_entity_poly.pdbx_strand_id
1 'polypeptide(L)'
;MSCDRGEWLALATLIIAAVAAWALVPTYPDYDAYHHLVWGRDLLDGVAPGFETFAAPTQHPLYVALAGLLSLAGQDADRLLVLACVLSLAALIAGAYALGRELFGRWPAALGALFVGSSFAFLLYAVRALVDVPFLALVVWAAALEAQRPRRGLPAMALLCAAGLLRPEAWVLAGLYWVWCLSGRDLRERLGLLVLVALAPLCWALVDLAVTGDPLNSLHDTSALADALGRERGIGRVPEAFVTFLADIARPPVALAGAIGLGLAVRRFGAARMAVPLALLGTGALTFVATGFAGLSLIQRYLTVPAVALCVLAGYAVLGFTTLEPGPARARWRIAALGALVVGAAFLAVKASSFGRLGAELRFIRSTHTQLTTLLAAGPVREGVRCGALTFPTYRLVPDARWILHAGSAGVRSRAQDPRPGAVAVYIAGDERYERRYGRADGVSRATNAVPRGEPALRSGPFVVYVAGRC
;
A
#
# COMPACT_ATOMS: atom_id res chain seq x y z
N MET A 1 -26.23 7.79 9.21
CA MET A 1 -25.41 9.00 9.50
C MET A 1 -26.14 10.22 8.99
N SER A 2 -26.67 11.05 9.88
CA SER A 2 -26.96 12.44 9.50
C SER A 2 -25.63 13.20 9.57
N CYS A 3 -24.96 13.39 8.44
CA CYS A 3 -23.82 14.29 8.36
C CYS A 3 -24.37 15.73 8.46
N ASP A 4 -23.77 16.54 9.32
CA ASP A 4 -24.06 17.96 9.32
C ASP A 4 -23.44 18.66 8.09
N ARG A 5 -23.83 19.93 7.83
CA ARG A 5 -23.29 20.67 6.68
C ARG A 5 -21.76 20.83 6.76
N GLY A 6 -21.20 20.92 7.97
CA GLY A 6 -19.75 21.04 8.18
C GLY A 6 -19.00 19.78 7.78
N GLU A 7 -19.55 18.60 8.08
CA GLU A 7 -18.96 17.32 7.69
C GLU A 7 -18.97 17.11 6.17
N TRP A 8 -20.07 17.49 5.49
CA TRP A 8 -20.12 17.47 4.03
C TRP A 8 -19.11 18.41 3.39
N LEU A 9 -18.96 19.62 3.93
CA LEU A 9 -17.95 20.58 3.46
C LEU A 9 -16.53 20.05 3.69
N ALA A 10 -16.25 19.46 4.84
CA ALA A 10 -14.95 18.85 5.12
C ALA A 10 -14.62 17.69 4.16
N LEU A 11 -15.60 16.83 3.87
CA LEU A 11 -15.44 15.74 2.91
C LEU A 11 -15.18 16.27 1.49
N ALA A 12 -15.98 17.24 1.05
CA ALA A 12 -15.81 17.88 -0.26
C ALA A 12 -14.42 18.54 -0.37
N THR A 13 -13.99 19.27 0.66
CA THR A 13 -12.65 19.87 0.72
C THR A 13 -11.55 18.82 0.64
N LEU A 14 -11.69 17.70 1.35
CA LEU A 14 -10.73 16.60 1.32
C LEU A 14 -10.62 15.99 -0.09
N ILE A 15 -11.75 15.75 -0.76
CA ILE A 15 -11.77 15.22 -2.13
C ILE A 15 -11.14 16.23 -3.11
N ILE A 16 -11.50 17.50 -3.02
CA ILE A 16 -10.94 18.57 -3.86
C ILE A 16 -9.43 18.66 -3.65
N ALA A 17 -8.97 18.64 -2.39
CA ALA A 17 -7.55 18.66 -2.06
C ALA A 17 -6.81 17.41 -2.63
N ALA A 18 -7.42 16.23 -2.55
CA ALA A 18 -6.89 15.01 -3.11
C ALA A 18 -6.72 15.09 -4.64
N VAL A 19 -7.76 15.54 -5.35
CA VAL A 19 -7.73 15.72 -6.81
C VAL A 19 -6.74 16.82 -7.21
N ALA A 20 -6.71 17.95 -6.49
CA ALA A 20 -5.75 19.01 -6.73
C ALA A 20 -4.31 18.55 -6.51
N ALA A 21 -4.03 17.79 -5.45
CA ALA A 21 -2.70 17.23 -5.20
C ALA A 21 -2.27 16.28 -6.32
N TRP A 22 -3.16 15.40 -6.79
CA TRP A 22 -2.91 14.52 -7.93
C TRP A 22 -2.61 15.30 -9.23
N ALA A 23 -3.36 16.37 -9.51
CA ALA A 23 -3.18 17.16 -10.73
C ALA A 23 -1.91 18.03 -10.68
N LEU A 24 -1.65 18.70 -9.55
CA LEU A 24 -0.54 19.65 -9.41
C LEU A 24 0.81 19.00 -9.10
N VAL A 25 0.81 17.82 -8.48
CA VAL A 25 2.01 17.06 -8.11
C VAL A 25 2.00 15.71 -8.83
N PRO A 26 2.27 15.68 -10.15
CA PRO A 26 2.27 14.44 -10.90
C PRO A 26 3.32 13.46 -10.36
N THR A 27 2.86 12.27 -10.04
CA THR A 27 3.65 11.12 -9.62
C THR A 27 3.15 9.87 -10.34
N TYR A 28 3.87 8.77 -10.24
CA TYR A 28 3.62 7.56 -11.02
C TYR A 28 3.60 6.33 -10.10
N PRO A 29 2.96 5.23 -10.52
CA PRO A 29 2.91 3.99 -9.77
C PRO A 29 4.29 3.50 -9.30
N ASP A 30 4.30 2.65 -8.31
CA ASP A 30 5.52 1.92 -7.95
C ASP A 30 5.67 0.65 -8.80
N TYR A 31 6.71 -0.12 -8.50
CA TYR A 31 7.03 -1.38 -9.14
C TYR A 31 5.85 -2.37 -9.11
N ASP A 32 5.25 -2.56 -7.91
CA ASP A 32 4.14 -3.51 -7.73
C ASP A 32 2.91 -3.06 -8.55
N ALA A 33 2.59 -1.78 -8.52
CA ALA A 33 1.43 -1.23 -9.20
C ALA A 33 1.56 -1.27 -10.74
N TYR A 34 2.77 -1.10 -11.28
CA TYR A 34 3.00 -1.31 -12.71
C TYR A 34 2.83 -2.77 -13.13
N HIS A 35 3.20 -3.74 -12.29
CA HIS A 35 2.88 -5.14 -12.55
C HIS A 35 1.36 -5.37 -12.66
N HIS A 36 0.57 -4.79 -11.76
CA HIS A 36 -0.89 -4.92 -11.82
C HIS A 36 -1.48 -4.26 -13.07
N LEU A 37 -0.93 -3.12 -13.53
CA LEU A 37 -1.34 -2.50 -14.80
C LEU A 37 -1.02 -3.39 -15.99
N VAL A 38 0.19 -3.96 -16.05
CA VAL A 38 0.59 -4.92 -17.09
C VAL A 38 -0.32 -6.14 -17.08
N TRP A 39 -0.55 -6.75 -15.92
CA TRP A 39 -1.41 -7.93 -15.79
C TRP A 39 -2.87 -7.65 -16.12
N GLY A 40 -3.39 -6.48 -15.69
CA GLY A 40 -4.75 -6.07 -16.02
C GLY A 40 -4.94 -5.87 -17.52
N ARG A 41 -3.97 -5.24 -18.19
CA ARG A 41 -3.95 -5.09 -19.64
C ARG A 41 -3.83 -6.44 -20.35
N ASP A 42 -2.88 -7.29 -19.93
CA ASP A 42 -2.66 -8.61 -20.54
C ASP A 42 -3.94 -9.45 -20.50
N LEU A 43 -4.70 -9.40 -19.39
CA LEU A 43 -6.01 -10.06 -19.28
C LEU A 43 -7.03 -9.51 -20.30
N LEU A 44 -7.07 -8.19 -20.55
CA LEU A 44 -7.95 -7.61 -21.57
C LEU A 44 -7.53 -8.02 -22.98
N ASP A 45 -6.24 -8.19 -23.22
CA ASP A 45 -5.66 -8.66 -24.49
C ASP A 45 -5.79 -10.19 -24.66
N GLY A 46 -6.40 -10.91 -23.69
CA GLY A 46 -6.53 -12.37 -23.70
C GLY A 46 -5.22 -13.12 -23.44
N VAL A 47 -4.24 -12.45 -22.86
CA VAL A 47 -2.92 -13.01 -22.53
C VAL A 47 -2.86 -13.36 -21.05
N ALA A 48 -2.30 -14.51 -20.71
CA ALA A 48 -2.10 -14.90 -19.30
C ALA A 48 -1.10 -13.96 -18.62
N PRO A 49 -1.42 -13.43 -17.42
CA PRO A 49 -0.49 -12.60 -16.65
C PRO A 49 0.79 -13.34 -16.28
N GLY A 50 1.93 -12.68 -16.38
CA GLY A 50 3.23 -13.27 -16.03
C GLY A 50 3.50 -13.22 -14.52
N PHE A 51 2.80 -14.00 -13.69
CA PHE A 51 2.99 -14.05 -12.24
C PHE A 51 4.35 -14.64 -11.85
N GLU A 52 4.90 -15.54 -12.66
CA GLU A 52 6.17 -16.23 -12.41
C GLU A 52 7.41 -15.37 -12.76
N THR A 53 7.24 -14.10 -13.13
CA THR A 53 8.40 -13.25 -13.42
C THR A 53 9.15 -12.92 -12.12
N PHE A 54 10.49 -12.89 -12.17
CA PHE A 54 11.31 -12.62 -10.99
C PHE A 54 10.87 -11.33 -10.27
N ALA A 55 10.74 -11.43 -8.96
CA ALA A 55 10.30 -10.36 -8.07
C ALA A 55 8.90 -9.79 -8.40
N ALA A 56 8.08 -10.54 -9.14
CA ALA A 56 6.68 -10.18 -9.31
C ALA A 56 6.02 -10.02 -7.92
N PRO A 57 5.18 -9.00 -7.72
CA PRO A 57 4.44 -8.88 -6.47
C PRO A 57 3.38 -9.98 -6.39
N THR A 58 2.87 -10.21 -5.20
CA THR A 58 1.66 -11.03 -5.01
C THR A 58 0.52 -10.47 -5.86
N GLN A 59 -0.20 -11.32 -6.55
CA GLN A 59 -1.40 -10.89 -7.28
C GLN A 59 -2.46 -10.40 -6.28
N HIS A 60 -3.21 -9.41 -6.66
CA HIS A 60 -4.30 -8.84 -5.86
C HIS A 60 -5.55 -8.78 -6.76
N PRO A 61 -6.47 -9.79 -6.74
CA PRO A 61 -7.50 -9.96 -7.77
C PRO A 61 -8.32 -8.72 -8.06
N LEU A 62 -8.82 -8.03 -7.03
CA LEU A 62 -9.59 -6.80 -7.22
C LEU A 62 -8.73 -5.64 -7.76
N TYR A 63 -7.44 -5.60 -7.41
CA TYR A 63 -6.56 -4.54 -7.88
C TYR A 63 -6.14 -4.77 -9.35
N VAL A 64 -5.92 -6.01 -9.75
CA VAL A 64 -5.69 -6.39 -11.15
C VAL A 64 -6.94 -6.08 -12.00
N ALA A 65 -8.14 -6.39 -11.49
CA ALA A 65 -9.39 -6.06 -12.18
C ALA A 65 -9.58 -4.54 -12.34
N LEU A 66 -9.28 -3.75 -11.30
CA LEU A 66 -9.29 -2.29 -11.37
C LEU A 66 -8.26 -1.78 -12.39
N ALA A 67 -7.03 -2.29 -12.33
CA ALA A 67 -5.97 -1.92 -13.27
C ALA A 67 -6.34 -2.26 -14.72
N GLY A 68 -6.97 -3.41 -14.96
CA GLY A 68 -7.52 -3.79 -16.26
C GLY A 68 -8.57 -2.78 -16.74
N LEU A 69 -9.56 -2.46 -15.90
CA LEU A 69 -10.58 -1.46 -16.25
C LEU A 69 -9.95 -0.10 -16.61
N LEU A 70 -8.97 0.35 -15.82
CA LEU A 70 -8.27 1.62 -16.08
C LEU A 70 -7.41 1.56 -17.35
N SER A 71 -6.88 0.39 -17.71
CA SER A 71 -6.07 0.19 -18.92
C SER A 71 -6.84 0.52 -20.22
N LEU A 72 -8.17 0.56 -20.19
CA LEU A 72 -9.00 1.06 -21.29
C LEU A 72 -8.73 2.54 -21.62
N ALA A 73 -8.17 3.30 -20.68
CA ALA A 73 -7.72 4.69 -20.91
C ALA A 73 -6.32 4.78 -21.54
N GLY A 74 -5.73 3.66 -21.97
CA GLY A 74 -4.39 3.62 -22.57
C GLY A 74 -3.29 3.99 -21.57
N GLN A 75 -2.32 4.78 -22.02
CA GLN A 75 -1.15 5.15 -21.20
C GLN A 75 -1.50 5.97 -19.96
N ASP A 76 -2.61 6.71 -19.97
CA ASP A 76 -3.05 7.52 -18.81
C ASP A 76 -3.55 6.66 -17.63
N ALA A 77 -3.72 5.35 -17.81
CA ALA A 77 -4.19 4.45 -16.75
C ALA A 77 -3.26 4.42 -15.53
N ASP A 78 -1.97 4.65 -15.70
CA ASP A 78 -1.02 4.74 -14.59
C ASP A 78 -1.32 5.95 -13.69
N ARG A 79 -1.64 7.10 -14.28
CA ARG A 79 -2.06 8.29 -13.56
C ARG A 79 -3.45 8.12 -12.92
N LEU A 80 -4.36 7.44 -13.59
CA LEU A 80 -5.69 7.13 -13.05
C LEU A 80 -5.62 6.15 -11.87
N LEU A 81 -4.69 5.20 -11.89
CA LEU A 81 -4.46 4.29 -10.76
C LEU A 81 -3.94 5.06 -9.53
N VAL A 82 -3.03 6.04 -9.75
CA VAL A 82 -2.61 6.97 -8.68
C VAL A 82 -3.81 7.76 -8.15
N LEU A 83 -4.69 8.28 -9.02
CA LEU A 83 -5.90 9.00 -8.60
C LEU A 83 -6.80 8.13 -7.73
N ALA A 84 -7.04 6.87 -8.14
CA ALA A 84 -7.84 5.92 -7.37
C ALA A 84 -7.28 5.70 -5.96
N CYS A 85 -5.95 5.59 -5.82
CA CYS A 85 -5.30 5.43 -4.52
C CYS A 85 -5.32 6.72 -3.68
N VAL A 86 -5.18 7.89 -4.30
CA VAL A 86 -5.27 9.19 -3.59
C VAL A 86 -6.70 9.44 -3.11
N LEU A 87 -7.72 9.08 -3.90
CA LEU A 87 -9.12 9.10 -3.47
C LEU A 87 -9.40 8.07 -2.36
N SER A 88 -8.76 6.91 -2.42
CA SER A 88 -8.81 5.90 -1.36
C SER A 88 -8.19 6.42 -0.05
N LEU A 89 -7.15 7.25 -0.11
CA LEU A 89 -6.60 7.92 1.08
C LEU A 89 -7.63 8.91 1.68
N ALA A 90 -8.32 9.68 0.84
CA ALA A 90 -9.39 10.54 1.31
C ALA A 90 -10.52 9.73 1.98
N ALA A 91 -10.90 8.59 1.38
CA ALA A 91 -11.86 7.66 1.96
C ALA A 91 -11.36 7.04 3.29
N LEU A 92 -10.07 6.71 3.40
CA LEU A 92 -9.45 6.22 4.63
C LEU A 92 -9.51 7.26 5.75
N ILE A 93 -9.17 8.51 5.46
CA ILE A 93 -9.23 9.63 6.43
C ILE A 93 -10.67 9.84 6.89
N ALA A 94 -11.64 9.84 5.97
CA ALA A 94 -13.07 9.97 6.29
C ALA A 94 -13.57 8.77 7.11
N GLY A 95 -13.15 7.55 6.80
CA GLY A 95 -13.47 6.34 7.55
C GLY A 95 -12.87 6.36 8.97
N ALA A 96 -11.63 6.82 9.12
CA ALA A 96 -11.00 6.99 10.43
C ALA A 96 -11.73 8.03 11.28
N TYR A 97 -12.18 9.14 10.67
CA TYR A 97 -13.05 10.11 11.33
C TYR A 97 -14.38 9.50 11.74
N ALA A 98 -15.05 8.76 10.84
CA ALA A 98 -16.33 8.11 11.13
C ALA A 98 -16.23 7.10 12.29
N LEU A 99 -15.18 6.27 12.29
CA LEU A 99 -14.90 5.32 13.37
C LEU A 99 -14.63 6.05 14.69
N GLY A 100 -13.73 7.03 14.68
CA GLY A 100 -13.38 7.81 15.88
C GLY A 100 -14.55 8.62 16.43
N ARG A 101 -15.42 9.17 15.56
CA ARG A 101 -16.62 9.91 15.95
C ARG A 101 -17.63 9.04 16.68
N GLU A 102 -17.82 7.82 16.22
CA GLU A 102 -18.73 6.86 16.85
C GLU A 102 -18.23 6.43 18.22
N LEU A 103 -16.93 6.23 18.36
CA LEU A 103 -16.34 5.76 19.61
C LEU A 103 -16.14 6.90 20.64
N PHE A 104 -15.72 8.09 20.21
CA PHE A 104 -15.13 9.12 21.08
C PHE A 104 -15.67 10.53 20.85
N GLY A 105 -16.54 10.72 19.85
CA GLY A 105 -17.05 12.05 19.46
C GLY A 105 -16.13 12.80 18.50
N ARG A 106 -16.61 13.97 18.04
CA ARG A 106 -16.06 14.69 16.88
C ARG A 106 -14.61 15.16 17.02
N TRP A 107 -14.22 15.71 18.17
CA TRP A 107 -12.89 16.29 18.35
C TRP A 107 -11.76 15.26 18.41
N PRO A 108 -11.87 14.19 19.22
CA PRO A 108 -10.92 13.08 19.16
C PRO A 108 -10.84 12.45 17.76
N ALA A 109 -11.99 12.30 17.08
CA ALA A 109 -12.05 11.75 15.73
C ALA A 109 -11.31 12.62 14.71
N ALA A 110 -11.51 13.93 14.74
CA ALA A 110 -10.83 14.87 13.84
C ALA A 110 -9.30 14.80 14.00
N LEU A 111 -8.80 14.74 15.24
CA LEU A 111 -7.37 14.62 15.48
C LEU A 111 -6.84 13.23 15.06
N GLY A 112 -7.57 12.14 15.31
CA GLY A 112 -7.21 10.81 14.85
C GLY A 112 -7.13 10.72 13.32
N ALA A 113 -8.12 11.29 12.62
CA ALA A 113 -8.13 11.39 11.15
C ALA A 113 -6.96 12.25 10.63
N LEU A 114 -6.61 13.34 11.32
CA LEU A 114 -5.44 14.16 11.00
C LEU A 114 -4.13 13.35 11.15
N PHE A 115 -4.01 12.50 12.18
CA PHE A 115 -2.85 11.64 12.35
C PHE A 115 -2.73 10.62 11.21
N VAL A 116 -3.84 10.06 10.71
CA VAL A 116 -3.85 9.19 9.52
C VAL A 116 -3.44 9.98 8.28
N GLY A 117 -4.09 11.10 7.99
CA GLY A 117 -3.85 11.89 6.78
C GLY A 117 -2.47 12.57 6.72
N SER A 118 -1.80 12.76 7.86
CA SER A 118 -0.44 13.30 7.94
C SER A 118 0.65 12.23 8.08
N SER A 119 0.31 10.93 8.06
CA SER A 119 1.31 9.87 8.07
C SER A 119 2.08 9.84 6.75
N PHE A 120 3.42 9.93 6.85
CA PHE A 120 4.31 9.86 5.69
C PHE A 120 4.12 8.56 4.91
N ALA A 121 3.95 7.43 5.61
CA ALA A 121 3.75 6.13 4.98
C ALA A 121 2.47 6.09 4.14
N PHE A 122 1.33 6.52 4.69
CA PHE A 122 0.07 6.50 3.97
C PHE A 122 0.05 7.49 2.79
N LEU A 123 0.66 8.67 2.96
CA LEU A 123 0.84 9.62 1.86
C LEU A 123 1.68 9.02 0.74
N LEU A 124 2.85 8.43 1.07
CA LEU A 124 3.73 7.80 0.08
C LEU A 124 3.03 6.63 -0.62
N TYR A 125 2.32 5.78 0.12
CA TYR A 125 1.60 4.63 -0.45
C TYR A 125 0.51 5.10 -1.43
N ALA A 126 -0.26 6.13 -1.09
CA ALA A 126 -1.30 6.67 -1.97
C ALA A 126 -0.73 7.24 -3.28
N VAL A 127 0.30 8.09 -3.19
CA VAL A 127 0.88 8.76 -4.37
C VAL A 127 1.74 7.82 -5.22
N ARG A 128 2.03 6.61 -4.74
CA ARG A 128 2.72 5.53 -5.45
C ARG A 128 1.79 4.42 -5.91
N ALA A 129 0.49 4.59 -5.74
CA ALA A 129 -0.54 3.62 -6.11
C ALA A 129 -0.36 2.23 -5.47
N LEU A 130 0.05 2.18 -4.18
CA LEU A 130 0.10 0.89 -3.47
C LEU A 130 -1.30 0.43 -3.08
N VAL A 131 -1.55 -0.87 -3.24
CA VAL A 131 -2.81 -1.56 -2.91
C VAL A 131 -3.21 -1.42 -1.43
N ASP A 132 -2.26 -1.11 -0.56
CA ASP A 132 -2.45 -0.91 0.87
C ASP A 132 -3.50 0.15 1.21
N VAL A 133 -3.55 1.24 0.45
CA VAL A 133 -4.44 2.37 0.78
C VAL A 133 -5.91 2.06 0.49
N PRO A 134 -6.31 1.55 -0.69
CA PRO A 134 -7.68 1.09 -0.91
C PRO A 134 -8.09 -0.06 0.03
N PHE A 135 -7.17 -0.99 0.34
CA PHE A 135 -7.39 -2.03 1.35
C PHE A 135 -7.75 -1.42 2.72
N LEU A 136 -6.93 -0.49 3.23
CA LEU A 136 -7.16 0.18 4.51
C LEU A 136 -8.48 0.96 4.54
N ALA A 137 -8.82 1.63 3.44
CA ALA A 137 -10.09 2.36 3.35
C ALA A 137 -11.28 1.40 3.56
N LEU A 138 -11.27 0.24 2.89
CA LEU A 138 -12.35 -0.76 3.05
C LEU A 138 -12.41 -1.33 4.46
N VAL A 139 -11.27 -1.68 5.06
CA VAL A 139 -11.20 -2.21 6.44
C VAL A 139 -11.71 -1.18 7.45
N VAL A 140 -11.31 0.08 7.33
CA VAL A 140 -11.70 1.12 8.30
C VAL A 140 -13.16 1.50 8.14
N TRP A 141 -13.71 1.50 6.91
CA TRP A 141 -15.15 1.68 6.72
C TRP A 141 -15.97 0.50 7.23
N ALA A 142 -15.50 -0.75 7.08
CA ALA A 142 -16.14 -1.91 7.72
C ALA A 142 -16.17 -1.75 9.25
N ALA A 143 -15.04 -1.33 9.84
CA ALA A 143 -14.92 -1.05 11.26
C ALA A 143 -15.84 0.10 11.72
N ALA A 144 -15.95 1.17 10.94
CA ALA A 144 -16.87 2.29 11.23
C ALA A 144 -18.35 1.85 11.18
N LEU A 145 -18.70 1.05 10.19
CA LEU A 145 -20.05 0.48 10.08
C LEU A 145 -20.41 -0.43 11.25
N GLU A 146 -19.45 -1.26 11.69
CA GLU A 146 -19.64 -2.13 12.85
C GLU A 146 -19.73 -1.34 14.16
N ALA A 147 -18.92 -0.30 14.33
CA ALA A 147 -18.98 0.57 15.51
C ALA A 147 -20.31 1.32 15.63
N GLN A 148 -20.90 1.74 14.49
CA GLN A 148 -22.23 2.40 14.45
C GLN A 148 -23.35 1.46 14.84
N ARG A 149 -23.32 0.23 14.37
CA ARG A 149 -24.33 -0.77 14.65
C ARG A 149 -23.67 -2.14 14.78
N PRO A 150 -23.41 -2.59 16.01
CA PRO A 150 -22.80 -3.90 16.26
C PRO A 150 -23.54 -5.04 15.58
N ARG A 151 -22.78 -5.97 15.04
CA ARG A 151 -23.28 -7.10 14.23
C ARG A 151 -24.10 -6.68 13.02
N ARG A 152 -23.64 -5.61 12.32
CA ARG A 152 -24.33 -5.08 11.15
C ARG A 152 -24.48 -6.14 10.04
N GLY A 153 -23.53 -7.06 9.92
CA GLY A 153 -23.60 -8.21 9.02
C GLY A 153 -23.18 -7.86 7.59
N LEU A 154 -24.07 -8.02 6.62
CA LEU A 154 -23.77 -7.96 5.19
C LEU A 154 -22.97 -6.71 4.74
N PRO A 155 -23.30 -5.46 5.11
CA PRO A 155 -22.54 -4.30 4.62
C PRO A 155 -21.08 -4.28 5.07
N ALA A 156 -20.79 -4.64 6.34
CA ALA A 156 -19.43 -4.69 6.83
C ALA A 156 -18.67 -5.91 6.25
N MET A 157 -19.34 -7.06 6.13
CA MET A 157 -18.76 -8.26 5.52
C MET A 157 -18.42 -8.06 4.04
N ALA A 158 -19.26 -7.36 3.28
CA ALA A 158 -18.98 -7.06 1.88
C ALA A 158 -17.72 -6.19 1.71
N LEU A 159 -17.52 -5.20 2.59
CA LEU A 159 -16.27 -4.41 2.60
C LEU A 159 -15.05 -5.26 2.99
N LEU A 160 -15.18 -6.16 3.98
CA LEU A 160 -14.10 -7.07 4.35
C LEU A 160 -13.79 -8.10 3.25
N CYS A 161 -14.79 -8.59 2.53
CA CYS A 161 -14.62 -9.44 1.36
C CYS A 161 -13.83 -8.70 0.25
N ALA A 162 -14.25 -7.48 -0.09
CA ALA A 162 -13.53 -6.63 -1.05
C ALA A 162 -12.10 -6.33 -0.59
N ALA A 163 -11.91 -6.05 0.69
CA ALA A 163 -10.58 -5.89 1.28
C ALA A 163 -9.75 -7.18 1.17
N GLY A 164 -10.36 -8.36 1.34
CA GLY A 164 -9.71 -9.66 1.19
C GLY A 164 -9.27 -9.98 -0.25
N LEU A 165 -9.97 -9.44 -1.25
CA LEU A 165 -9.55 -9.49 -2.66
C LEU A 165 -8.39 -8.51 -2.97
N LEU A 166 -8.11 -7.57 -2.06
CA LEU A 166 -6.94 -6.70 -2.14
C LEU A 166 -5.77 -7.23 -1.31
N ARG A 167 -6.03 -7.78 -0.09
CA ARG A 167 -4.97 -8.29 0.77
C ARG A 167 -5.47 -9.42 1.68
N PRO A 168 -4.68 -10.50 1.84
CA PRO A 168 -5.11 -11.68 2.61
C PRO A 168 -5.27 -11.41 4.12
N GLU A 169 -4.69 -10.34 4.67
CA GLU A 169 -4.87 -9.99 6.09
C GLU A 169 -6.35 -9.74 6.45
N ALA A 170 -7.17 -9.31 5.48
CA ALA A 170 -8.59 -9.15 5.72
C ALA A 170 -9.34 -10.50 5.88
N TRP A 171 -8.77 -11.63 5.44
CA TRP A 171 -9.43 -12.94 5.63
C TRP A 171 -9.57 -13.27 7.11
N VAL A 172 -8.56 -12.95 7.91
CA VAL A 172 -8.61 -13.14 9.38
C VAL A 172 -9.67 -12.23 10.00
N LEU A 173 -9.72 -10.95 9.59
CA LEU A 173 -10.75 -10.01 10.04
C LEU A 173 -12.16 -10.48 9.64
N ALA A 174 -12.35 -10.95 8.41
CA ALA A 174 -13.63 -11.45 7.92
C ALA A 174 -14.09 -12.71 8.68
N GLY A 175 -13.16 -13.65 8.94
CA GLY A 175 -13.43 -14.85 9.72
C GLY A 175 -13.84 -14.52 11.16
N LEU A 176 -13.09 -13.65 11.85
CA LEU A 176 -13.45 -13.20 13.20
C LEU A 176 -14.77 -12.43 13.23
N TYR A 177 -15.01 -11.60 12.23
CA TYR A 177 -16.25 -10.87 12.10
C TYR A 177 -17.44 -11.80 11.85
N TRP A 178 -17.26 -12.85 11.06
CA TRP A 178 -18.28 -13.90 10.88
C TRP A 178 -18.63 -14.58 12.20
N VAL A 179 -17.62 -15.01 12.98
CA VAL A 179 -17.81 -15.61 14.32
C VAL A 179 -18.58 -14.65 15.23
N TRP A 180 -18.19 -13.35 15.22
CA TRP A 180 -18.88 -12.30 15.98
C TRP A 180 -20.35 -12.16 15.61
N CYS A 181 -20.68 -12.36 14.34
CA CYS A 181 -22.04 -12.24 13.80
C CYS A 181 -22.89 -13.50 13.98
N LEU A 182 -22.36 -14.64 14.44
CA LEU A 182 -23.14 -15.89 14.59
C LEU A 182 -24.28 -15.78 15.59
N SER A 183 -24.11 -15.00 16.64
CA SER A 183 -25.10 -14.84 17.69
C SER A 183 -26.32 -14.06 17.19
N GLY A 184 -27.52 -14.64 17.38
CA GLY A 184 -28.79 -14.00 17.04
C GLY A 184 -29.18 -14.06 15.55
N ARG A 185 -28.46 -14.84 14.72
CA ARG A 185 -28.76 -15.03 13.29
C ARG A 185 -29.24 -16.45 12.99
N ASP A 186 -30.10 -16.57 12.00
CA ASP A 186 -30.54 -17.87 11.47
C ASP A 186 -29.42 -18.53 10.60
N LEU A 187 -29.65 -19.79 10.23
CA LEU A 187 -28.66 -20.56 9.44
C LEU A 187 -28.42 -19.95 8.05
N ARG A 188 -29.46 -19.42 7.41
CA ARG A 188 -29.35 -18.82 6.07
C ARG A 188 -28.50 -17.59 6.07
N GLU A 189 -28.67 -16.71 7.05
CA GLU A 189 -27.84 -15.51 7.23
C GLU A 189 -26.37 -15.86 7.54
N ARG A 190 -26.15 -16.87 8.41
CA ARG A 190 -24.79 -17.36 8.74
C ARG A 190 -24.07 -17.91 7.52
N LEU A 191 -24.77 -18.72 6.70
CA LEU A 191 -24.23 -19.27 5.46
C LEU A 191 -23.98 -18.18 4.42
N GLY A 192 -24.88 -17.20 4.28
CA GLY A 192 -24.70 -16.06 3.38
C GLY A 192 -23.45 -15.24 3.72
N LEU A 193 -23.18 -15.00 5.01
CA LEU A 193 -21.96 -14.35 5.45
C LEU A 193 -20.71 -15.23 5.24
N LEU A 194 -20.81 -16.55 5.47
CA LEU A 194 -19.71 -17.49 5.24
C LEU A 194 -19.27 -17.53 3.77
N VAL A 195 -20.22 -17.45 2.84
CA VAL A 195 -19.92 -17.33 1.40
C VAL A 195 -19.02 -16.13 1.13
N LEU A 196 -19.32 -14.97 1.72
CA LEU A 196 -18.46 -13.76 1.56
C LEU A 196 -17.08 -13.91 2.23
N VAL A 197 -16.98 -14.63 3.35
CA VAL A 197 -15.68 -14.95 3.97
C VAL A 197 -14.85 -15.84 3.06
N ALA A 198 -15.46 -16.85 2.45
CA ALA A 198 -14.77 -17.81 1.59
C ALA A 198 -14.44 -17.24 0.19
N LEU A 199 -15.23 -16.27 -0.29
CA LEU A 199 -15.12 -15.76 -1.66
C LEU A 199 -13.72 -15.20 -1.97
N ALA A 200 -13.14 -14.40 -1.08
CA ALA A 200 -11.84 -13.80 -1.32
C ALA A 200 -10.71 -14.85 -1.40
N PRO A 201 -10.48 -15.73 -0.41
CA PRO A 201 -9.45 -16.75 -0.51
C PRO A 201 -9.67 -17.73 -1.67
N LEU A 202 -10.93 -18.08 -1.99
CA LEU A 202 -11.24 -18.91 -3.14
C LEU A 202 -10.90 -18.22 -4.47
N CYS A 203 -11.23 -16.92 -4.63
CA CYS A 203 -10.83 -16.16 -5.82
C CYS A 203 -9.32 -16.13 -5.98
N TRP A 204 -8.55 -15.92 -4.90
CA TRP A 204 -7.09 -15.96 -4.94
C TRP A 204 -6.57 -17.32 -5.42
N ALA A 205 -7.01 -18.38 -4.79
CA ALA A 205 -6.59 -19.74 -5.14
C ALA A 205 -6.97 -20.12 -6.58
N LEU A 206 -8.17 -19.71 -7.04
CA LEU A 206 -8.61 -19.97 -8.41
C LEU A 206 -7.82 -19.16 -9.44
N VAL A 207 -7.46 -17.93 -9.17
CA VAL A 207 -6.62 -17.10 -10.06
C VAL A 207 -5.20 -17.66 -10.11
N ASP A 208 -4.59 -18.01 -8.97
CA ASP A 208 -3.28 -18.66 -8.93
C ASP A 208 -3.31 -19.97 -9.73
N LEU A 209 -4.30 -20.85 -9.47
CA LEU A 209 -4.46 -22.12 -10.19
C LEU A 209 -4.63 -21.92 -11.70
N ALA A 210 -5.45 -20.96 -12.11
CA ALA A 210 -5.74 -20.73 -13.52
C ALA A 210 -4.54 -20.19 -14.30
N VAL A 211 -3.68 -19.41 -13.65
CA VAL A 211 -2.54 -18.74 -14.30
C VAL A 211 -1.27 -19.60 -14.22
N THR A 212 -1.02 -20.24 -13.08
CA THR A 212 0.26 -20.93 -12.79
C THR A 212 0.11 -22.46 -12.64
N GLY A 213 -1.11 -22.97 -12.48
CA GLY A 213 -1.36 -24.37 -12.15
C GLY A 213 -1.17 -24.72 -10.66
N ASP A 214 -0.73 -23.76 -9.83
CA ASP A 214 -0.55 -23.91 -8.38
C ASP A 214 -1.52 -23.00 -7.62
N PRO A 215 -2.51 -23.53 -6.87
CA PRO A 215 -3.49 -22.71 -6.16
C PRO A 215 -2.90 -21.90 -4.99
N LEU A 216 -1.64 -22.14 -4.60
CA LEU A 216 -0.92 -21.43 -3.55
C LEU A 216 0.31 -20.69 -4.07
N ASN A 217 0.40 -20.46 -5.39
CA ASN A 217 1.51 -19.79 -6.04
C ASN A 217 1.91 -18.49 -5.34
N SER A 218 0.95 -17.63 -5.02
CA SER A 218 1.20 -16.37 -4.32
C SER A 218 1.94 -16.55 -2.99
N LEU A 219 1.69 -17.64 -2.26
CA LEU A 219 2.38 -17.96 -1.00
C LEU A 219 3.77 -18.52 -1.27
N HIS A 220 3.90 -19.47 -2.20
CA HIS A 220 5.16 -20.10 -2.55
C HIS A 220 6.16 -19.08 -3.11
N ASP A 221 5.74 -18.24 -4.05
CA ASP A 221 6.59 -17.19 -4.64
C ASP A 221 6.99 -16.13 -3.62
N THR A 222 6.09 -15.73 -2.71
CA THR A 222 6.43 -14.78 -1.63
C THR A 222 7.52 -15.34 -0.73
N SER A 223 7.47 -16.64 -0.41
CA SER A 223 8.50 -17.32 0.39
C SER A 223 9.82 -17.43 -0.38
N ALA A 224 9.79 -17.88 -1.63
CA ALA A 224 10.96 -17.99 -2.49
C ALA A 224 11.64 -16.64 -2.72
N LEU A 225 10.86 -15.59 -2.93
CA LEU A 225 11.37 -14.22 -3.09
C LEU A 225 12.02 -13.69 -1.81
N ALA A 226 11.50 -14.05 -0.63
CA ALA A 226 12.11 -13.70 0.64
C ALA A 226 13.52 -14.27 0.76
N ASP A 227 13.70 -15.52 0.31
CA ASP A 227 15.02 -16.19 0.24
C ASP A 227 15.94 -15.51 -0.77
N ALA A 228 15.46 -15.34 -1.99
CA ALA A 228 16.25 -14.77 -3.09
C ALA A 228 16.75 -13.33 -2.81
N LEU A 229 15.97 -12.52 -2.07
CA LEU A 229 16.32 -11.16 -1.70
C LEU A 229 17.00 -11.04 -0.33
N GLY A 230 17.21 -12.13 0.39
CA GLY A 230 17.82 -12.12 1.73
C GLY A 230 17.03 -11.27 2.74
N ARG A 231 15.70 -11.25 2.62
CA ARG A 231 14.84 -10.41 3.49
C ARG A 231 14.82 -10.94 4.92
N GLU A 232 14.68 -10.02 5.87
CA GLU A 232 14.50 -10.40 7.29
C GLU A 232 13.25 -11.23 7.48
N ARG A 233 13.38 -12.33 8.22
CA ARG A 233 12.31 -13.28 8.51
C ARG A 233 12.55 -14.03 9.80
N GLY A 234 11.54 -14.76 10.25
CA GLY A 234 11.60 -15.62 11.42
C GLY A 234 11.12 -14.95 12.70
N ILE A 235 10.61 -15.79 13.60
CA ILE A 235 9.92 -15.37 14.82
C ILE A 235 10.82 -14.54 15.78
N GLY A 236 12.12 -14.79 15.80
CA GLY A 236 13.05 -14.05 16.65
C GLY A 236 13.18 -12.56 16.31
N ARG A 237 12.86 -12.16 15.06
CA ARG A 237 12.89 -10.76 14.61
C ARG A 237 11.56 -10.03 14.83
N VAL A 238 10.47 -10.78 15.04
CA VAL A 238 9.12 -10.20 15.15
C VAL A 238 9.01 -9.11 16.23
N PRO A 239 9.51 -9.23 17.47
CA PRO A 239 9.33 -8.20 18.49
C PRO A 239 9.96 -6.87 18.11
N GLU A 240 11.20 -6.89 17.59
CA GLU A 240 11.93 -5.70 17.16
C GLU A 240 11.25 -5.04 15.95
N ALA A 241 10.97 -5.85 14.91
CA ALA A 241 10.32 -5.38 13.70
C ALA A 241 8.92 -4.82 13.96
N PHE A 242 8.15 -5.44 14.86
CA PHE A 242 6.81 -4.99 15.24
C PHE A 242 6.84 -3.56 15.81
N VAL A 243 7.71 -3.32 16.79
CA VAL A 243 7.82 -2.01 17.45
C VAL A 243 8.34 -0.96 16.47
N THR A 244 9.41 -1.29 15.75
CA THR A 244 10.06 -0.36 14.81
C THR A 244 9.13 0.02 13.66
N PHE A 245 8.50 -0.96 13.01
CA PHE A 245 7.62 -0.70 11.87
C PHE A 245 6.35 0.03 12.28
N LEU A 246 5.78 -0.31 13.43
CA LEU A 246 4.60 0.38 13.94
C LEU A 246 4.91 1.84 14.29
N ALA A 247 6.08 2.07 14.90
CA ALA A 247 6.56 3.42 15.20
C ALA A 247 6.86 4.23 13.93
N ASP A 248 7.38 3.60 12.89
CA ASP A 248 7.64 4.27 11.60
C ASP A 248 6.35 4.70 10.90
N ILE A 249 5.32 3.83 10.88
CA ILE A 249 4.04 4.14 10.22
C ILE A 249 3.24 5.18 11.01
N ALA A 250 3.01 4.91 12.31
CA ALA A 250 2.18 5.75 13.16
C ALA A 250 2.94 6.97 13.73
N ARG A 251 4.27 6.97 13.66
CA ARG A 251 5.21 7.88 14.34
C ARG A 251 5.26 7.63 15.86
N PRO A 252 6.46 7.61 16.47
CA PRO A 252 6.61 7.23 17.88
C PRO A 252 5.69 7.96 18.87
N PRO A 253 5.52 9.31 18.82
CA PRO A 253 4.60 10.00 19.72
C PRO A 253 3.15 9.59 19.54
N VAL A 254 2.72 9.35 18.29
CA VAL A 254 1.33 8.95 17.97
C VAL A 254 1.10 7.49 18.41
N ALA A 255 2.04 6.59 18.16
CA ALA A 255 1.96 5.20 18.60
C ALA A 255 1.84 5.10 20.13
N LEU A 256 2.67 5.85 20.86
CA LEU A 256 2.62 5.91 22.34
C LEU A 256 1.29 6.50 22.83
N ALA A 257 0.85 7.62 22.24
CA ALA A 257 -0.44 8.21 22.58
C ALA A 257 -1.60 7.26 22.27
N GLY A 258 -1.53 6.50 21.16
CA GLY A 258 -2.50 5.47 20.81
C GLY A 258 -2.58 4.34 21.83
N ALA A 259 -1.44 3.85 22.30
CA ALA A 259 -1.38 2.82 23.35
C ALA A 259 -1.96 3.34 24.69
N ILE A 260 -1.62 4.56 25.08
CA ILE A 260 -2.23 5.22 26.25
C ILE A 260 -3.75 5.39 26.05
N GLY A 261 -4.16 5.84 24.83
CA GLY A 261 -5.55 6.01 24.45
C GLY A 261 -6.37 4.73 24.55
N LEU A 262 -5.78 3.58 24.16
CA LEU A 262 -6.40 2.27 24.32
C LEU A 262 -6.65 1.97 25.80
N GLY A 263 -5.63 2.13 26.66
CA GLY A 263 -5.76 1.90 28.10
C GLY A 263 -6.84 2.79 28.74
N LEU A 264 -6.86 4.07 28.38
CA LEU A 264 -7.88 5.02 28.86
C LEU A 264 -9.29 4.66 28.37
N ALA A 265 -9.42 4.29 27.08
CA ALA A 265 -10.69 3.94 26.47
C ALA A 265 -11.27 2.64 27.05
N VAL A 266 -10.45 1.59 27.21
CA VAL A 266 -10.87 0.32 27.81
C VAL A 266 -11.30 0.51 29.27
N ARG A 267 -10.55 1.30 30.05
CA ARG A 267 -10.93 1.62 31.46
C ARG A 267 -12.25 2.38 31.55
N ARG A 268 -12.52 3.28 30.58
CA ARG A 268 -13.71 4.14 30.64
C ARG A 268 -14.95 3.50 30.04
N PHE A 269 -14.82 2.82 28.90
CA PHE A 269 -15.94 2.32 28.11
C PHE A 269 -16.10 0.79 28.17
N GLY A 270 -15.10 0.10 28.73
CA GLY A 270 -15.03 -1.37 28.76
C GLY A 270 -14.55 -2.00 27.46
N ALA A 271 -14.04 -3.23 27.53
CA ALA A 271 -13.50 -3.97 26.39
C ALA A 271 -14.56 -4.27 25.32
N ALA A 272 -15.82 -4.51 25.72
CA ALA A 272 -16.89 -4.79 24.78
C ALA A 272 -17.18 -3.63 23.82
N ARG A 273 -17.17 -2.38 24.31
CA ARG A 273 -17.33 -1.19 23.47
C ARG A 273 -16.08 -0.90 22.62
N MET A 274 -14.92 -1.34 23.08
CA MET A 274 -13.65 -1.23 22.37
C MET A 274 -13.35 -2.45 21.49
N ALA A 275 -14.31 -3.34 21.26
CA ALA A 275 -14.11 -4.57 20.49
C ALA A 275 -13.57 -4.30 19.07
N VAL A 276 -14.06 -3.25 18.39
CA VAL A 276 -13.60 -2.90 17.03
C VAL A 276 -12.13 -2.47 17.01
N PRO A 277 -11.67 -1.46 17.78
CA PRO A 277 -10.24 -1.13 17.80
C PRO A 277 -9.37 -2.27 18.34
N LEU A 278 -9.84 -3.07 19.28
CA LEU A 278 -9.12 -4.25 19.78
C LEU A 278 -8.98 -5.32 18.68
N ALA A 279 -10.02 -5.54 17.86
CA ALA A 279 -9.96 -6.46 16.73
C ALA A 279 -8.95 -5.98 15.67
N LEU A 280 -8.94 -4.68 15.31
CA LEU A 280 -7.98 -4.13 14.36
C LEU A 280 -6.53 -4.25 14.86
N LEU A 281 -6.29 -3.98 16.14
CA LEU A 281 -4.96 -4.14 16.74
C LEU A 281 -4.56 -5.61 16.85
N GLY A 282 -5.44 -6.44 17.37
CA GLY A 282 -5.18 -7.86 17.66
C GLY A 282 -4.98 -8.68 16.37
N THR A 283 -5.83 -8.48 15.36
CA THR A 283 -5.69 -9.20 14.10
C THR A 283 -4.43 -8.77 13.34
N GLY A 284 -4.12 -7.47 13.30
CA GLY A 284 -2.89 -7.01 12.67
C GLY A 284 -1.63 -7.52 13.39
N ALA A 285 -1.65 -7.57 14.72
CA ALA A 285 -0.56 -8.19 15.49
C ALA A 285 -0.46 -9.70 15.23
N LEU A 286 -1.60 -10.40 15.23
CA LEU A 286 -1.66 -11.84 15.00
C LEU A 286 -1.14 -12.21 13.59
N THR A 287 -1.58 -11.50 12.56
CA THR A 287 -1.12 -11.74 11.19
C THR A 287 0.37 -11.46 11.05
N PHE A 288 0.90 -10.40 11.66
CA PHE A 288 2.34 -10.12 11.65
C PHE A 288 3.17 -11.19 12.36
N VAL A 289 2.70 -11.67 13.52
CA VAL A 289 3.33 -12.80 14.22
C VAL A 289 3.25 -14.08 13.39
N ALA A 290 2.09 -14.35 12.77
CA ALA A 290 1.90 -15.51 11.91
C ALA A 290 2.85 -15.49 10.68
N THR A 291 3.11 -14.34 10.07
CA THR A 291 4.10 -14.24 8.97
C THR A 291 5.51 -14.57 9.46
N GLY A 292 5.87 -14.18 10.69
CA GLY A 292 7.15 -14.56 11.31
C GLY A 292 7.28 -16.07 11.57
N PHE A 293 6.19 -16.71 12.02
CA PHE A 293 6.15 -18.18 12.21
C PHE A 293 6.22 -18.92 10.86
N ALA A 294 5.53 -18.41 9.85
CA ALA A 294 5.53 -18.99 8.50
C ALA A 294 6.85 -18.77 7.75
N GLY A 295 7.84 -18.08 8.33
CA GLY A 295 9.10 -17.79 7.68
C GLY A 295 9.01 -16.83 6.49
N LEU A 296 7.91 -16.08 6.38
CA LEU A 296 7.70 -15.06 5.36
C LEU A 296 8.46 -13.76 5.71
N SER A 297 8.66 -12.90 4.70
CA SER A 297 9.29 -11.59 4.90
C SER A 297 8.54 -10.75 5.92
N LEU A 298 9.26 -10.20 6.92
CA LEU A 298 8.71 -9.20 7.81
C LEU A 298 8.79 -7.84 7.11
N ILE A 299 7.65 -7.33 6.68
CA ILE A 299 7.57 -6.04 5.99
C ILE A 299 6.62 -5.09 6.72
N GLN A 300 6.98 -3.82 6.69
CA GLN A 300 6.27 -2.74 7.39
C GLN A 300 4.77 -2.70 7.05
N ARG A 301 4.40 -2.98 5.80
CA ARG A 301 3.02 -2.90 5.29
C ARG A 301 2.02 -3.79 6.03
N TYR A 302 2.46 -4.87 6.67
CA TYR A 302 1.57 -5.76 7.46
C TYR A 302 1.06 -5.13 8.76
N LEU A 303 1.67 -4.03 9.22
CA LEU A 303 1.26 -3.31 10.43
C LEU A 303 0.44 -2.04 10.16
N THR A 304 -0.04 -1.86 8.93
CA THR A 304 -0.82 -0.66 8.56
C THR A 304 -2.19 -0.60 9.24
N VAL A 305 -2.88 -1.73 9.41
CA VAL A 305 -4.17 -1.80 10.11
C VAL A 305 -4.05 -1.39 11.59
N PRO A 306 -3.15 -1.99 12.40
CA PRO A 306 -2.94 -1.53 13.77
C PRO A 306 -2.44 -0.09 13.87
N ALA A 307 -1.65 0.40 12.90
CA ALA A 307 -1.21 1.79 12.89
C ALA A 307 -2.37 2.78 12.74
N VAL A 308 -3.36 2.49 11.87
CA VAL A 308 -4.58 3.31 11.76
C VAL A 308 -5.38 3.28 13.06
N ALA A 309 -5.53 2.11 13.70
CA ALA A 309 -6.23 2.00 14.97
C ALA A 309 -5.53 2.84 16.07
N LEU A 310 -4.19 2.82 16.12
CA LEU A 310 -3.42 3.67 17.05
C LEU A 310 -3.59 5.15 16.76
N CYS A 311 -3.66 5.58 15.50
CA CYS A 311 -3.94 6.98 15.15
C CYS A 311 -5.31 7.44 15.68
N VAL A 312 -6.36 6.62 15.54
CA VAL A 312 -7.69 6.93 16.07
C VAL A 312 -7.67 7.00 17.60
N LEU A 313 -7.03 6.05 18.26
CA LEU A 313 -6.88 6.01 19.72
C LEU A 313 -6.00 7.14 20.25
N ALA A 314 -4.98 7.58 19.51
CA ALA A 314 -4.16 8.74 19.86
C ALA A 314 -5.00 10.03 19.87
N GLY A 315 -5.91 10.18 18.91
CA GLY A 315 -6.88 11.28 18.92
C GLY A 315 -7.69 11.32 20.22
N TYR A 316 -8.11 10.16 20.72
CA TYR A 316 -8.77 10.05 22.02
C TYR A 316 -7.83 10.34 23.19
N ALA A 317 -6.61 9.83 23.20
CA ALA A 317 -5.63 10.14 24.26
C ALA A 317 -5.43 11.64 24.43
N VAL A 318 -5.36 12.38 23.34
CA VAL A 318 -5.08 13.82 23.34
C VAL A 318 -6.35 14.65 23.58
N LEU A 319 -7.44 14.38 22.87
CA LEU A 319 -8.66 15.22 22.95
C LEU A 319 -9.82 14.56 23.70
N GLY A 320 -9.63 13.39 24.33
CA GLY A 320 -10.69 12.71 25.09
C GLY A 320 -11.21 13.48 26.29
N PHE A 321 -10.45 14.43 26.83
CA PHE A 321 -10.92 15.33 27.88
C PHE A 321 -12.16 16.14 27.47
N THR A 322 -12.37 16.35 26.17
CA THR A 322 -13.55 17.06 25.64
C THR A 322 -14.86 16.32 25.88
N THR A 323 -14.77 15.03 26.19
CA THR A 323 -15.92 14.15 26.50
C THR A 323 -16.22 14.05 28.00
N LEU A 324 -15.46 14.77 28.83
CA LEU A 324 -15.65 14.81 30.28
C LEU A 324 -16.46 16.03 30.70
N GLU A 325 -17.26 15.88 31.75
CA GLU A 325 -17.88 17.00 32.44
C GLU A 325 -16.81 17.95 33.01
N PRO A 326 -17.12 19.26 33.14
CA PRO A 326 -16.23 20.21 33.80
C PRO A 326 -15.85 19.73 35.23
N GLY A 327 -14.53 19.70 35.50
CA GLY A 327 -14.05 19.23 36.80
C GLY A 327 -12.55 18.97 36.83
N PRO A 328 -12.01 18.57 38.00
CA PRO A 328 -10.55 18.36 38.17
C PRO A 328 -9.96 17.31 37.25
N ALA A 329 -10.70 16.25 36.94
CA ALA A 329 -10.26 15.21 36.02
C ALA A 329 -10.08 15.76 34.62
N ARG A 330 -11.06 16.54 34.08
CA ARG A 330 -10.97 17.21 32.78
C ARG A 330 -9.80 18.19 32.72
N ALA A 331 -9.59 18.97 33.81
CA ALA A 331 -8.49 19.94 33.86
C ALA A 331 -7.11 19.25 33.82
N ARG A 332 -6.91 18.19 34.64
CA ARG A 332 -5.67 17.42 34.63
C ARG A 332 -5.39 16.78 33.27
N TRP A 333 -6.41 16.17 32.65
CA TRP A 333 -6.24 15.57 31.33
C TRP A 333 -5.92 16.62 30.28
N ARG A 334 -6.56 17.80 30.32
CA ARG A 334 -6.24 18.92 29.41
C ARG A 334 -4.80 19.39 29.53
N ILE A 335 -4.24 19.45 30.74
CA ILE A 335 -2.82 19.81 30.94
C ILE A 335 -1.91 18.72 30.32
N ALA A 336 -2.19 17.43 30.58
CA ALA A 336 -1.45 16.35 29.96
C ALA A 336 -1.53 16.36 28.41
N ALA A 337 -2.72 16.67 27.88
CA ALA A 337 -2.94 16.81 26.43
C ALA A 337 -2.12 17.96 25.82
N LEU A 338 -2.03 19.11 26.49
CA LEU A 338 -1.18 20.21 26.07
C LEU A 338 0.30 19.80 26.05
N GLY A 339 0.77 19.10 27.08
CA GLY A 339 2.12 18.52 27.09
C GLY A 339 2.37 17.57 25.91
N ALA A 340 1.43 16.67 25.62
CA ALA A 340 1.52 15.77 24.50
C ALA A 340 1.54 16.52 23.14
N LEU A 341 0.78 17.58 22.98
CA LEU A 341 0.79 18.42 21.78
C LEU A 341 2.13 19.14 21.62
N VAL A 342 2.74 19.65 22.70
CA VAL A 342 4.08 20.27 22.67
C VAL A 342 5.13 19.25 22.24
N VAL A 343 5.11 18.05 22.81
CA VAL A 343 6.02 16.96 22.42
C VAL A 343 5.82 16.57 20.94
N GLY A 344 4.55 16.47 20.50
CA GLY A 344 4.20 16.21 19.10
C GLY A 344 4.71 17.30 18.15
N ALA A 345 4.54 18.57 18.51
CA ALA A 345 5.03 19.70 17.72
C ALA A 345 6.56 19.74 17.67
N ALA A 346 7.25 19.48 18.78
CA ALA A 346 8.70 19.38 18.80
C ALA A 346 9.20 18.23 17.91
N PHE A 347 8.55 17.08 17.97
CA PHE A 347 8.86 15.94 17.07
C PHE A 347 8.66 16.31 15.60
N LEU A 348 7.56 16.98 15.25
CA LEU A 348 7.31 17.43 13.88
C LEU A 348 8.36 18.44 13.41
N ALA A 349 8.78 19.37 14.26
CA ALA A 349 9.84 20.33 13.94
C ALA A 349 11.17 19.61 13.63
N VAL A 350 11.57 18.64 14.45
CA VAL A 350 12.77 17.83 14.22
C VAL A 350 12.66 17.00 12.93
N LYS A 351 11.46 16.51 12.60
CA LYS A 351 11.20 15.69 11.41
C LYS A 351 10.75 16.50 10.18
N ALA A 352 10.73 17.82 10.24
CA ALA A 352 10.28 18.68 9.13
C ALA A 352 11.03 18.41 7.81
N SER A 353 12.31 18.06 7.88
CA SER A 353 13.12 17.65 6.71
C SER A 353 12.56 16.42 5.98
N SER A 354 11.74 15.58 6.64
CA SER A 354 11.12 14.40 6.02
C SER A 354 10.11 14.77 4.93
N PHE A 355 9.40 15.90 5.08
CA PHE A 355 8.50 16.41 4.03
C PHE A 355 9.28 16.89 2.80
N GLY A 356 10.46 17.52 3.02
CA GLY A 356 11.36 17.88 1.93
C GLY A 356 11.86 16.64 1.17
N ARG A 357 12.15 15.55 1.89
CA ARG A 357 12.54 14.26 1.29
C ARG A 357 11.40 13.65 0.46
N LEU A 358 10.14 13.72 0.92
CA LEU A 358 9.00 13.28 0.11
C LEU A 358 8.93 14.05 -1.21
N GLY A 359 8.99 15.38 -1.16
CA GLY A 359 9.01 16.20 -2.38
C GLY A 359 10.17 15.87 -3.32
N ALA A 360 11.38 15.63 -2.77
CA ALA A 360 12.53 15.21 -3.56
C ALA A 360 12.34 13.81 -4.18
N GLU A 361 11.70 12.88 -3.45
CA GLU A 361 11.38 11.56 -3.97
C GLU A 361 10.36 11.63 -5.10
N LEU A 362 9.28 12.41 -4.95
CA LEU A 362 8.27 12.56 -5.99
C LEU A 362 8.85 13.21 -7.26
N ARG A 363 9.71 14.21 -7.13
CA ARG A 363 10.44 14.78 -8.28
C ARG A 363 11.35 13.76 -8.96
N PHE A 364 12.04 12.93 -8.19
CA PHE A 364 12.90 11.87 -8.73
C PHE A 364 12.07 10.84 -9.52
N ILE A 365 10.95 10.38 -8.98
CA ILE A 365 10.02 9.45 -9.64
C ILE A 365 9.51 10.04 -10.95
N ARG A 366 9.05 11.29 -10.93
CA ARG A 366 8.60 12.00 -12.12
C ARG A 366 9.70 12.09 -13.18
N SER A 367 10.91 12.48 -12.75
CA SER A 367 12.07 12.57 -13.64
C SER A 367 12.40 11.21 -14.26
N THR A 368 12.38 10.14 -13.44
CA THR A 368 12.64 8.77 -13.91
C THR A 368 11.62 8.36 -14.99
N HIS A 369 10.33 8.54 -14.71
CA HIS A 369 9.27 8.21 -15.66
C HIS A 369 9.41 8.99 -16.97
N THR A 370 9.62 10.32 -16.89
CA THR A 370 9.79 11.17 -18.09
C THR A 370 11.00 10.76 -18.92
N GLN A 371 12.15 10.51 -18.25
CA GLN A 371 13.38 10.11 -18.96
C GLN A 371 13.24 8.71 -19.55
N LEU A 372 12.60 7.77 -18.86
CA LEU A 372 12.34 6.43 -19.37
C LEU A 372 11.41 6.47 -20.58
N THR A 373 10.31 7.22 -20.52
CA THR A 373 9.37 7.40 -21.65
C THR A 373 10.08 8.02 -22.84
N THR A 374 10.89 9.07 -22.64
CA THR A 374 11.68 9.69 -23.72
C THR A 374 12.67 8.71 -24.34
N LEU A 375 13.35 7.91 -23.49
CA LEU A 375 14.29 6.89 -23.95
C LEU A 375 13.59 5.85 -24.84
N LEU A 376 12.46 5.31 -24.36
CA LEU A 376 11.72 4.25 -25.04
C LEU A 376 11.03 4.73 -26.33
N ALA A 377 10.76 6.04 -26.46
CA ALA A 377 10.25 6.66 -27.67
C ALA A 377 11.34 6.95 -28.72
N ALA A 378 12.63 6.91 -28.35
CA ALA A 378 13.73 7.23 -29.26
C ALA A 378 13.84 6.22 -30.42
N GLY A 379 14.14 6.71 -31.65
CA GLY A 379 14.23 5.91 -32.87
C GLY A 379 15.08 4.64 -32.73
N PRO A 380 16.35 4.73 -32.29
CA PRO A 380 17.20 3.55 -32.15
C PRO A 380 16.64 2.48 -31.20
N VAL A 381 15.95 2.90 -30.12
CA VAL A 381 15.33 1.96 -29.17
C VAL A 381 14.09 1.33 -29.80
N ARG A 382 13.20 2.12 -30.42
CA ARG A 382 11.99 1.63 -31.08
C ARG A 382 12.28 0.65 -32.21
N GLU A 383 13.31 0.92 -32.99
CA GLU A 383 13.76 0.01 -34.05
C GLU A 383 14.36 -1.25 -33.44
N GLY A 384 15.24 -1.12 -32.44
CA GLY A 384 15.90 -2.25 -31.83
C GLY A 384 14.94 -3.21 -31.13
N VAL A 385 13.88 -2.72 -30.45
CA VAL A 385 12.89 -3.61 -29.78
C VAL A 385 12.02 -4.41 -30.74
N ARG A 386 11.96 -4.03 -32.03
CA ARG A 386 11.32 -4.86 -33.07
C ARG A 386 12.15 -6.08 -33.42
N CYS A 387 13.46 -6.03 -33.19
CA CYS A 387 14.41 -7.12 -33.48
C CYS A 387 14.59 -8.08 -32.34
N GLY A 388 14.18 -7.70 -31.11
CA GLY A 388 14.29 -8.55 -29.93
C GLY A 388 14.13 -7.79 -28.62
N ALA A 389 14.41 -8.48 -27.53
CA ALA A 389 14.12 -7.98 -26.20
C ALA A 389 14.95 -6.73 -25.82
N LEU A 390 14.31 -5.83 -25.08
CA LEU A 390 14.94 -4.78 -24.30
C LEU A 390 15.43 -5.35 -22.97
N THR A 391 16.66 -5.01 -22.57
CA THR A 391 17.22 -5.50 -21.31
C THR A 391 17.68 -4.36 -20.41
N PHE A 392 17.35 -4.47 -19.10
CA PHE A 392 17.82 -3.59 -18.02
C PHE A 392 18.84 -4.32 -17.13
N PRO A 393 19.69 -3.60 -16.37
CA PRO A 393 20.63 -4.25 -15.45
C PRO A 393 19.93 -4.99 -14.30
N THR A 394 18.80 -4.45 -13.82
CA THR A 394 17.99 -5.03 -12.73
C THR A 394 16.52 -5.12 -13.14
N TYR A 395 15.72 -5.81 -12.34
CA TYR A 395 14.28 -5.97 -12.57
C TYR A 395 13.45 -4.70 -12.35
N ARG A 396 13.97 -3.69 -11.65
CA ARG A 396 13.19 -2.57 -11.07
C ARG A 396 12.52 -1.63 -12.09
N LEU A 397 13.00 -1.57 -13.32
CA LEU A 397 12.38 -0.77 -14.41
C LEU A 397 11.66 -1.63 -15.45
N VAL A 398 11.64 -2.94 -15.26
CA VAL A 398 11.04 -3.88 -16.22
C VAL A 398 9.54 -3.68 -16.35
N PRO A 399 8.72 -3.61 -15.28
CA PRO A 399 7.27 -3.45 -15.43
C PRO A 399 6.89 -2.07 -15.96
N ASP A 400 7.60 -0.99 -15.59
CA ASP A 400 7.42 0.35 -16.15
C ASP A 400 7.64 0.33 -17.68
N ALA A 401 8.74 -0.26 -18.13
CA ALA A 401 9.06 -0.35 -19.54
C ALA A 401 8.09 -1.27 -20.31
N ARG A 402 7.63 -2.38 -19.71
CA ARG A 402 6.57 -3.23 -20.28
C ARG A 402 5.28 -2.46 -20.47
N TRP A 403 4.92 -1.65 -19.49
CA TRP A 403 3.73 -0.78 -19.58
C TRP A 403 3.87 0.22 -20.72
N ILE A 404 4.95 1.00 -20.75
CA ILE A 404 5.18 2.06 -21.76
C ILE A 404 5.27 1.50 -23.18
N LEU A 405 5.94 0.36 -23.36
CA LEU A 405 6.13 -0.28 -24.68
C LEU A 405 4.96 -1.17 -25.12
N HIS A 406 3.96 -1.36 -24.27
CA HIS A 406 2.91 -2.36 -24.48
C HIS A 406 3.50 -3.77 -24.77
N ALA A 407 4.53 -4.14 -23.99
CA ALA A 407 5.29 -5.36 -24.22
C ALA A 407 4.95 -6.45 -23.20
N GLY A 408 4.89 -7.71 -23.66
CA GLY A 408 4.75 -8.88 -22.80
C GLY A 408 6.03 -9.24 -22.06
N SER A 409 5.99 -10.35 -21.28
CA SER A 409 7.07 -10.80 -20.40
C SER A 409 8.39 -11.06 -21.11
N ALA A 410 8.37 -11.55 -22.35
CA ALA A 410 9.56 -11.81 -23.15
C ALA A 410 10.20 -10.55 -23.76
N GLY A 411 9.40 -9.48 -23.98
CA GLY A 411 9.83 -8.26 -24.67
C GLY A 411 10.77 -7.37 -23.86
N VAL A 412 10.63 -7.38 -22.52
CA VAL A 412 11.50 -6.59 -21.61
C VAL A 412 11.95 -7.48 -20.46
N ARG A 413 13.28 -7.53 -20.23
CA ARG A 413 13.90 -8.45 -19.27
C ARG A 413 14.97 -7.77 -18.41
N SER A 414 15.31 -8.40 -17.29
CA SER A 414 16.46 -8.02 -16.46
C SER A 414 17.66 -8.93 -16.78
N ARG A 415 18.82 -8.34 -17.05
CA ARG A 415 20.07 -9.11 -17.26
C ARG A 415 20.56 -9.84 -16.02
N ALA A 416 20.18 -9.38 -14.84
CA ALA A 416 20.56 -10.05 -13.59
C ALA A 416 19.88 -11.42 -13.42
N GLN A 417 18.67 -11.57 -13.95
CA GLN A 417 17.88 -12.81 -13.85
C GLN A 417 17.86 -13.61 -15.14
N ASP A 418 17.94 -12.94 -16.28
CA ASP A 418 18.00 -13.56 -17.61
C ASP A 418 19.17 -12.94 -18.39
N PRO A 419 20.36 -13.55 -18.35
CA PRO A 419 21.56 -13.00 -18.96
C PRO A 419 21.60 -13.14 -20.49
N ARG A 420 20.57 -13.73 -21.13
CA ARG A 420 20.50 -13.84 -22.57
C ARG A 420 20.62 -12.46 -23.24
N PRO A 421 21.38 -12.30 -24.31
CA PRO A 421 21.49 -11.04 -25.04
C PRO A 421 20.11 -10.53 -25.47
N GLY A 422 19.92 -9.21 -25.35
CA GLY A 422 18.77 -8.52 -25.95
C GLY A 422 19.21 -7.76 -27.20
N ALA A 423 18.24 -7.38 -28.03
CA ALA A 423 18.50 -6.49 -29.16
C ALA A 423 18.82 -5.06 -28.69
N VAL A 424 18.29 -4.67 -27.54
CA VAL A 424 18.55 -3.36 -26.90
C VAL A 424 19.01 -3.59 -25.47
N ALA A 425 20.15 -3.02 -25.10
CA ALA A 425 20.69 -3.08 -23.73
C ALA A 425 20.78 -1.67 -23.13
N VAL A 426 20.05 -1.45 -22.05
CA VAL A 426 20.09 -0.21 -21.26
C VAL A 426 21.04 -0.37 -20.09
N TYR A 427 21.91 0.58 -19.91
CA TYR A 427 22.82 0.72 -18.74
C TYR A 427 22.50 2.01 -18.01
N ILE A 428 22.86 2.09 -16.74
CA ILE A 428 22.61 3.25 -15.89
C ILE A 428 23.97 3.77 -15.41
N ALA A 429 24.27 5.01 -15.80
CA ALA A 429 25.56 5.62 -15.49
C ALA A 429 25.45 7.15 -15.37
N GLY A 430 26.39 7.75 -14.63
CA GLY A 430 26.52 9.20 -14.52
C GLY A 430 25.66 9.87 -13.46
N ASP A 431 24.80 9.10 -12.77
CA ASP A 431 24.04 9.58 -11.61
C ASP A 431 24.01 8.49 -10.53
N GLU A 432 24.65 8.77 -9.40
CA GLU A 432 24.79 7.79 -8.31
C GLU A 432 23.45 7.35 -7.70
N ARG A 433 22.46 8.23 -7.67
CA ARG A 433 21.11 7.90 -7.14
C ARG A 433 20.40 6.90 -8.04
N TYR A 434 20.48 7.09 -9.38
CA TYR A 434 19.94 6.15 -10.35
C TYR A 434 20.70 4.83 -10.34
N GLU A 435 22.04 4.87 -10.28
CA GLU A 435 22.88 3.68 -10.21
C GLU A 435 22.56 2.84 -8.97
N ARG A 436 22.44 3.45 -7.79
CA ARG A 436 22.05 2.73 -6.56
C ARG A 436 20.67 2.12 -6.65
N ARG A 437 19.70 2.84 -7.24
CA ARG A 437 18.31 2.40 -7.23
C ARG A 437 17.99 1.39 -8.33
N TYR A 438 18.56 1.56 -9.52
CA TYR A 438 18.20 0.81 -10.71
C TYR A 438 19.36 0.04 -11.34
N GLY A 439 20.58 0.41 -11.04
CA GLY A 439 21.79 -0.21 -11.58
C GLY A 439 22.39 -1.31 -10.69
N ARG A 440 22.19 -1.23 -9.37
CA ARG A 440 22.82 -2.09 -8.36
C ARG A 440 21.85 -2.53 -7.27
N ALA A 441 20.58 -2.67 -7.59
CA ALA A 441 19.55 -3.01 -6.61
C ALA A 441 19.68 -4.47 -6.14
N ASP A 442 19.41 -4.70 -4.86
CA ASP A 442 19.17 -6.01 -4.25
C ASP A 442 20.28 -7.05 -4.49
N GLY A 443 21.54 -6.69 -4.21
CA GLY A 443 22.68 -7.60 -4.30
C GLY A 443 23.13 -7.95 -5.72
N VAL A 444 22.51 -7.34 -6.75
CA VAL A 444 22.90 -7.54 -8.14
C VAL A 444 24.34 -7.11 -8.39
N SER A 445 25.12 -7.96 -9.07
CA SER A 445 26.52 -7.72 -9.38
C SER A 445 26.69 -6.43 -10.19
N ARG A 446 27.74 -5.67 -9.90
CA ARG A 446 28.17 -4.51 -10.73
C ARG A 446 28.39 -4.91 -12.19
N ALA A 447 28.69 -6.19 -12.47
CA ALA A 447 28.90 -6.69 -13.82
C ALA A 447 27.67 -6.54 -14.72
N THR A 448 26.44 -6.65 -14.20
CA THR A 448 25.21 -6.52 -14.99
C THR A 448 24.95 -5.09 -15.48
N ASN A 449 25.55 -4.09 -14.82
CA ASN A 449 25.50 -2.68 -15.19
C ASN A 449 26.85 -2.13 -15.68
N ALA A 450 27.79 -2.97 -16.01
CA ALA A 450 29.10 -2.53 -16.57
C ALA A 450 28.87 -2.03 -18.00
N VAL A 451 29.03 -0.72 -18.18
CA VAL A 451 28.87 -0.08 -19.50
C VAL A 451 29.92 -0.59 -20.45
N PRO A 452 29.56 -1.16 -21.61
CA PRO A 452 30.51 -1.66 -22.61
C PRO A 452 31.44 -0.54 -23.14
N ARG A 453 32.62 -0.96 -23.61
CA ARG A 453 33.53 -0.08 -24.38
C ARG A 453 32.98 0.09 -25.80
N GLY A 454 32.90 1.32 -26.27
CA GLY A 454 32.40 1.65 -27.61
C GLY A 454 31.38 2.78 -27.56
N GLU A 455 30.96 3.25 -28.72
CA GLU A 455 29.97 4.33 -28.82
C GLU A 455 28.56 3.78 -28.54
N PRO A 456 27.83 4.36 -27.58
CA PRO A 456 26.43 4.00 -27.36
C PRO A 456 25.56 4.52 -28.51
N ALA A 457 24.51 3.78 -28.83
CA ALA A 457 23.50 4.23 -29.81
C ALA A 457 22.73 5.49 -29.32
N LEU A 458 22.61 5.65 -27.99
CA LEU A 458 21.91 6.78 -27.38
C LEU A 458 22.40 7.00 -25.94
N ARG A 459 22.47 8.28 -25.53
CA ARG A 459 22.55 8.71 -24.11
C ARG A 459 21.37 9.63 -23.80
N SER A 460 20.63 9.32 -22.75
CA SER A 460 19.48 10.11 -22.31
C SER A 460 19.45 10.16 -20.78
N GLY A 461 19.90 11.27 -20.20
CA GLY A 461 20.05 11.42 -18.76
C GLY A 461 20.96 10.32 -18.18
N PRO A 462 20.47 9.53 -17.19
CA PRO A 462 21.25 8.45 -16.58
C PRO A 462 21.31 7.18 -17.44
N PHE A 463 20.61 7.13 -18.57
CA PHE A 463 20.50 5.95 -19.41
C PHE A 463 21.51 5.97 -20.56
N VAL A 464 22.22 4.87 -20.74
CA VAL A 464 23.15 4.61 -21.84
C VAL A 464 22.67 3.38 -22.58
N VAL A 465 22.44 3.48 -23.89
CA VAL A 465 21.82 2.43 -24.70
C VAL A 465 22.78 1.91 -25.74
N TYR A 466 22.84 0.60 -25.83
CA TYR A 466 23.50 -0.11 -26.93
C TYR A 466 22.45 -0.93 -27.68
N VAL A 467 22.50 -0.89 -29.01
CA VAL A 467 21.63 -1.68 -29.90
C VAL A 467 22.52 -2.70 -30.62
N ALA A 468 22.18 -3.97 -30.50
CA ALA A 468 22.86 -5.02 -31.25
C ALA A 468 22.41 -4.94 -32.71
N GLY A 469 23.32 -4.75 -33.63
CA GLY A 469 23.21 -4.71 -35.08
C GLY A 469 21.84 -4.50 -35.76
N ARG A 470 21.81 -4.28 -37.06
CA ARG A 470 20.55 -4.21 -37.83
C ARG A 470 19.88 -5.61 -37.84
N CYS A 471 18.55 -5.66 -37.70
CA CYS A 471 17.75 -6.88 -37.87
C CYS A 471 18.00 -7.57 -39.20
#